data_a024770e9a0874e340c02d41178ffd5d
#
_entry.id   a024770e9a0874e340c02d41178ffd5d
#
_cell.length_a   1.000
_cell.length_b   1.000
_cell.length_c   1.000
_cell.angle_alpha   90.00
_cell.angle_beta   90.00
_cell.angle_gamma   90.00
#
_symmetry.space_group_name_H-M   'P 1'
#
loop_
_entity.id
_entity.type
_entity.pdbx_description
1 polymer ?
#
loop_
_entity_poly.entity_id
_entity_poly.type
_entity_poly.pdbx_seq_one_letter_code
_entity_poly.pdbx_strand_id
1 'polypeptide(L)'
;MENVTSICGTPRGAGARMLVCEDGAVLGTVGGGRVEQLAQLEAREILAGGPTRIRAFGLAPDQVNSIGMICGGNVTIYFQLMTPDNLPTLYAMRDALSKDADSWLYLRIADGVVEEFRVVLSNEGYANPELYGARAVLEKGEPTVYTEPLMQAGRVIIFGGGHVGQALAPVLATIDFRVTVYDARPELANREHFPTAKEILCAPFSEAMERVKLKPSDYVVIMTPGHQSDRELLAMVLRHKTRYVGCIGSRHKIARTQELLRAEGITEEAIASVHSPIGIPLPAQTPAEIAISIAAELIQCRAETR
;
A
#
# COMPACT_ATOMS: atom_id res chain seq x y z
N MET A 1 -18.86 -10.05 20.12
CA MET A 1 -18.07 -9.00 19.40
C MET A 1 -16.69 -9.07 20.00
N GLU A 2 -15.72 -9.41 19.19
CA GLU A 2 -14.34 -9.64 19.66
C GLU A 2 -13.64 -8.32 19.92
N ASN A 3 -12.95 -8.21 21.03
CA ASN A 3 -12.18 -7.02 21.41
C ASN A 3 -10.82 -7.02 20.70
N VAL A 4 -10.40 -5.86 20.20
CA VAL A 4 -9.22 -5.69 19.36
C VAL A 4 -8.21 -4.80 20.04
N THR A 5 -6.94 -5.16 19.96
CA THR A 5 -5.84 -4.35 20.45
C THR A 5 -4.94 -3.92 19.28
N SER A 6 -4.78 -2.62 19.05
CA SER A 6 -4.00 -2.08 17.95
C SER A 6 -2.65 -1.50 18.41
N ILE A 7 -1.71 -1.29 17.45
CA ILE A 7 -0.29 -1.19 17.78
C ILE A 7 0.51 -0.38 16.78
N CYS A 8 1.54 0.29 17.26
CA CYS A 8 2.43 1.10 16.45
C CYS A 8 3.91 0.88 16.78
N GLY A 9 4.75 0.76 15.77
CA GLY A 9 6.21 0.84 15.84
C GLY A 9 6.96 -0.47 16.14
N THR A 10 7.49 -1.11 15.11
CA THR A 10 8.24 -2.38 15.18
C THR A 10 9.32 -2.42 14.10
N PRO A 11 10.13 -3.49 13.98
CA PRO A 11 11.01 -3.73 12.84
C PRO A 11 10.32 -3.63 11.47
N ARG A 12 8.99 -3.69 11.43
CA ARG A 12 8.15 -3.47 10.25
C ARG A 12 7.83 -1.98 9.98
N GLY A 13 8.23 -1.08 10.87
CA GLY A 13 7.91 0.34 10.82
C GLY A 13 6.61 0.70 11.56
N ALA A 14 6.38 2.00 11.77
CA ALA A 14 5.15 2.53 12.35
C ALA A 14 3.94 2.15 11.48
N GLY A 15 2.79 1.86 12.11
CA GLY A 15 1.58 1.40 11.43
C GLY A 15 1.40 -0.12 11.35
N ALA A 16 2.35 -0.92 11.88
CA ALA A 16 2.14 -2.36 12.04
C ALA A 16 1.08 -2.62 13.11
N ARG A 17 0.13 -3.53 12.79
CA ARG A 17 -1.04 -3.80 13.65
C ARG A 17 -1.22 -5.28 13.90
N MET A 18 -1.67 -5.60 15.10
CA MET A 18 -2.02 -6.93 15.51
C MET A 18 -3.35 -6.88 16.28
N LEU A 19 -4.23 -7.80 15.98
CA LEU A 19 -5.48 -8.04 16.67
C LEU A 19 -5.32 -9.28 17.55
N VAL A 20 -5.67 -9.16 18.82
CA VAL A 20 -5.75 -10.28 19.75
C VAL A 20 -7.22 -10.43 20.18
N CYS A 21 -7.81 -11.58 19.94
CA CYS A 21 -9.21 -11.88 20.24
C CYS A 21 -9.35 -12.61 21.58
N GLU A 22 -10.54 -12.56 22.17
CA GLU A 22 -10.87 -13.24 23.45
C GLU A 22 -10.72 -14.77 23.35
N ASP A 23 -11.00 -15.35 22.19
CA ASP A 23 -10.83 -16.78 21.91
C ASP A 23 -9.36 -17.20 21.75
N GLY A 24 -8.43 -16.25 21.82
CA GLY A 24 -6.99 -16.45 21.65
C GLY A 24 -6.50 -16.34 20.22
N ALA A 25 -7.38 -16.11 19.23
CA ALA A 25 -6.97 -15.86 17.84
C ALA A 25 -6.13 -14.59 17.74
N VAL A 26 -5.11 -14.61 16.87
CA VAL A 26 -4.24 -13.47 16.61
C VAL A 26 -4.21 -13.23 15.11
N LEU A 27 -4.49 -11.99 14.68
CA LEU A 27 -4.44 -11.56 13.29
C LEU A 27 -3.43 -10.41 13.13
N GLY A 28 -2.66 -10.44 12.05
CA GLY A 28 -1.60 -9.46 11.81
C GLY A 28 -0.34 -9.71 12.65
N THR A 29 0.56 -8.71 12.70
CA THR A 29 1.84 -8.83 13.41
C THR A 29 2.40 -7.45 13.72
N VAL A 30 3.14 -7.37 14.82
CA VAL A 30 3.89 -6.16 15.21
C VAL A 30 5.38 -6.30 14.95
N GLY A 31 5.78 -7.27 14.16
CA GLY A 31 7.16 -7.48 13.74
C GLY A 31 7.79 -8.78 14.23
N GLY A 32 7.01 -9.63 14.91
CA GLY A 32 7.45 -10.95 15.36
C GLY A 32 8.38 -10.95 16.58
N GLY A 33 8.92 -12.10 16.90
CA GLY A 33 9.88 -12.29 17.98
C GLY A 33 9.33 -12.04 19.39
N ARG A 34 10.23 -11.71 20.32
CA ARG A 34 9.89 -11.54 21.74
C ARG A 34 8.96 -10.36 22.00
N VAL A 35 9.11 -9.26 21.22
CA VAL A 35 8.24 -8.08 21.35
C VAL A 35 6.78 -8.45 21.08
N GLU A 36 6.53 -9.23 20.04
CA GLU A 36 5.18 -9.69 19.71
C GLU A 36 4.60 -10.62 20.78
N GLN A 37 5.42 -11.53 21.33
CA GLN A 37 4.98 -12.38 22.44
C GLN A 37 4.60 -11.56 23.67
N LEU A 38 5.41 -10.56 24.03
CA LEU A 38 5.12 -9.66 25.15
C LEU A 38 3.87 -8.80 24.86
N ALA A 39 3.72 -8.34 23.63
CA ALA A 39 2.54 -7.59 23.22
C ALA A 39 1.26 -8.43 23.31
N GLN A 40 1.31 -9.70 22.92
CA GLN A 40 0.17 -10.62 23.08
C GLN A 40 -0.19 -10.87 24.55
N LEU A 41 0.81 -11.01 25.42
CA LEU A 41 0.56 -11.15 26.87
C LEU A 41 -0.11 -9.90 27.44
N GLU A 42 0.39 -8.73 27.10
CA GLU A 42 -0.16 -7.43 27.50
C GLU A 42 -1.60 -7.26 27.01
N ALA A 43 -1.85 -7.63 25.73
CA ALA A 43 -3.20 -7.57 25.16
C ALA A 43 -4.21 -8.47 25.91
N ARG A 44 -3.79 -9.66 26.31
CA ARG A 44 -4.63 -10.58 27.10
C ARG A 44 -4.92 -10.05 28.50
N GLU A 45 -3.98 -9.35 29.14
CA GLU A 45 -4.23 -8.66 30.41
C GLU A 45 -5.30 -7.57 30.26
N ILE A 46 -5.25 -6.81 29.16
CA ILE A 46 -6.23 -5.77 28.86
C ILE A 46 -7.61 -6.39 28.59
N LEU A 47 -7.67 -7.49 27.83
CA LEU A 47 -8.92 -8.25 27.59
C LEU A 47 -9.52 -8.79 28.90
N ALA A 48 -8.69 -9.14 29.89
CA ALA A 48 -9.12 -9.58 31.21
C ALA A 48 -9.59 -8.44 32.12
N GLY A 49 -9.70 -7.20 31.63
CA GLY A 49 -10.17 -6.03 32.37
C GLY A 49 -9.09 -5.03 32.76
N GLY A 50 -7.87 -5.17 32.21
CA GLY A 50 -6.81 -4.18 32.36
C GLY A 50 -7.09 -2.89 31.57
N PRO A 51 -6.47 -1.76 31.94
CA PRO A 51 -6.65 -0.49 31.24
C PRO A 51 -5.94 -0.48 29.89
N THR A 52 -6.52 0.22 28.92
CA THR A 52 -5.84 0.65 27.69
C THR A 52 -4.58 1.44 28.03
N ARG A 53 -3.47 1.18 27.36
CA ARG A 53 -2.17 1.78 27.71
C ARG A 53 -1.21 1.85 26.54
N ILE A 54 -0.18 2.69 26.73
CA ILE A 54 0.99 2.73 25.84
C ILE A 54 2.15 2.09 26.58
N ARG A 55 2.91 1.24 25.90
CA ARG A 55 4.09 0.59 26.46
C ARG A 55 5.29 0.66 25.53
N ALA A 56 6.41 1.11 26.06
CA ALA A 56 7.69 1.05 25.38
C ALA A 56 8.40 -0.26 25.71
N PHE A 57 8.91 -0.93 24.67
CA PHE A 57 9.75 -2.12 24.77
C PHE A 57 11.16 -1.71 24.35
N GLY A 58 12.09 -1.68 25.31
CA GLY A 58 13.50 -1.41 25.05
C GLY A 58 14.21 -2.68 24.58
N LEU A 59 14.97 -2.55 23.50
CA LEU A 59 15.83 -3.60 22.97
C LEU A 59 17.30 -3.26 23.35
N ALA A 60 17.57 -3.12 24.67
CA ALA A 60 18.90 -2.82 25.15
C ALA A 60 19.88 -3.98 24.89
N PRO A 61 21.18 -3.73 24.63
CA PRO A 61 22.17 -4.78 24.33
C PRO A 61 22.29 -5.82 25.45
N ASP A 62 22.09 -5.43 26.69
CA ASP A 62 22.16 -6.30 27.87
C ASP A 62 20.95 -7.26 27.96
N GLN A 63 19.87 -6.94 27.31
CA GLN A 63 18.66 -7.77 27.19
C GLN A 63 18.60 -8.59 25.92
N VAL A 64 19.50 -8.33 24.95
CA VAL A 64 19.58 -9.05 23.67
C VAL A 64 19.73 -10.56 23.89
N ASN A 65 20.51 -10.99 24.89
CA ASN A 65 20.68 -12.40 25.22
C ASN A 65 19.41 -13.05 25.80
N SER A 66 18.50 -12.28 26.38
CA SER A 66 17.23 -12.78 26.94
C SER A 66 16.05 -12.64 25.95
N ILE A 67 16.16 -11.77 24.95
CA ILE A 67 15.08 -11.45 24.02
C ILE A 67 15.29 -12.11 22.65
N GLY A 68 16.51 -12.58 22.33
CA GLY A 68 16.81 -13.32 21.09
C GLY A 68 16.70 -12.45 19.82
N MET A 69 16.86 -11.13 19.92
CA MET A 69 16.85 -10.22 18.78
C MET A 69 18.18 -9.51 18.63
N ILE A 70 18.73 -9.53 17.42
CA ILE A 70 20.03 -8.94 17.08
C ILE A 70 19.92 -7.44 16.75
N CYS A 71 18.71 -6.93 16.50
CA CYS A 71 18.46 -5.53 16.13
C CYS A 71 18.16 -4.70 17.40
N GLY A 72 19.07 -3.80 17.78
CA GLY A 72 18.83 -2.82 18.83
C GLY A 72 17.83 -1.75 18.42
N GLY A 73 16.95 -1.31 19.33
CA GLY A 73 15.99 -0.23 19.11
C GLY A 73 14.93 -0.16 20.21
N ASN A 74 14.16 0.93 20.22
CA ASN A 74 13.00 1.08 21.08
C ASN A 74 11.73 0.97 20.25
N VAL A 75 10.78 0.18 20.75
CA VAL A 75 9.46 0.01 20.14
C VAL A 75 8.41 0.49 21.14
N THR A 76 7.55 1.40 20.71
CA THR A 76 6.39 1.85 21.48
C THR A 76 5.13 1.26 20.88
N ILE A 77 4.35 0.58 21.70
CA ILE A 77 3.12 -0.08 21.31
C ILE A 77 1.97 0.58 22.05
N TYR A 78 0.95 0.98 21.29
CA TYR A 78 -0.32 1.42 21.79
C TYR A 78 -1.30 0.25 21.81
N PHE A 79 -1.92 0.00 22.96
CA PHE A 79 -2.91 -1.06 23.16
C PHE A 79 -4.30 -0.42 23.34
N GLN A 80 -5.19 -0.74 22.43
CA GLN A 80 -6.58 -0.28 22.45
C GLN A 80 -7.51 -1.46 22.71
N LEU A 81 -8.25 -1.41 23.83
CA LEU A 81 -9.41 -2.27 24.01
C LEU A 81 -10.52 -1.79 23.08
N MET A 82 -10.91 -2.63 22.14
CA MET A 82 -12.01 -2.32 21.23
C MET A 82 -13.35 -2.65 21.88
N THR A 83 -14.18 -1.65 22.00
CA THR A 83 -15.55 -1.74 22.50
C THR A 83 -16.54 -1.37 21.40
N PRO A 84 -17.85 -1.57 21.60
CA PRO A 84 -18.86 -1.08 20.66
C PRO A 84 -18.74 0.42 20.31
N ASP A 85 -18.24 1.24 21.23
CA ASP A 85 -18.06 2.68 21.01
C ASP A 85 -17.00 3.01 19.94
N ASN A 86 -16.08 2.06 19.65
CA ASN A 86 -15.09 2.23 18.60
C ASN A 86 -15.61 1.83 17.20
N LEU A 87 -16.78 1.19 17.09
CA LEU A 87 -17.33 0.75 15.81
C LEU A 87 -17.49 1.88 14.77
N PRO A 88 -17.93 3.10 15.12
CA PRO A 88 -17.99 4.19 14.15
C PRO A 88 -16.65 4.48 13.51
N THR A 89 -15.55 4.50 14.28
CA THR A 89 -14.19 4.70 13.77
C THR A 89 -13.75 3.55 12.86
N LEU A 90 -14.03 2.30 13.25
CA LEU A 90 -13.71 1.12 12.43
C LEU A 90 -14.49 1.11 11.11
N TYR A 91 -15.75 1.50 11.13
CA TYR A 91 -16.53 1.65 9.89
C TYR A 91 -16.00 2.79 9.02
N ALA A 92 -15.60 3.92 9.60
CA ALA A 92 -14.97 5.00 8.87
C ALA A 92 -13.64 4.56 8.23
N MET A 93 -12.80 3.79 8.95
CA MET A 93 -11.58 3.19 8.40
C MET A 93 -11.88 2.28 7.21
N ARG A 94 -12.82 1.36 7.37
CA ARG A 94 -13.25 0.44 6.29
C ARG A 94 -13.76 1.21 5.07
N ASP A 95 -14.58 2.21 5.29
CA ASP A 95 -15.19 2.99 4.21
C ASP A 95 -14.15 3.85 3.49
N ALA A 96 -13.21 4.47 4.22
CA ALA A 96 -12.09 5.20 3.63
C ALA A 96 -11.23 4.29 2.75
N LEU A 97 -10.85 3.12 3.26
CA LEU A 97 -10.10 2.10 2.53
C LEU A 97 -10.85 1.59 1.29
N SER A 98 -12.17 1.39 1.40
CA SER A 98 -12.98 0.89 0.27
C SER A 98 -13.16 1.91 -0.84
N LYS A 99 -13.23 3.20 -0.50
CA LYS A 99 -13.40 4.33 -1.44
C LYS A 99 -12.10 4.87 -1.99
N ASP A 100 -10.95 4.34 -1.53
CA ASP A 100 -9.63 4.88 -1.91
C ASP A 100 -9.49 6.38 -1.57
N ALA A 101 -10.02 6.76 -0.41
CA ALA A 101 -9.93 8.11 0.07
C ALA A 101 -8.60 8.31 0.81
N ASP A 102 -7.91 9.40 0.51
CA ASP A 102 -6.76 9.83 1.30
C ASP A 102 -7.25 10.10 2.72
N SER A 103 -6.75 9.30 3.66
CA SER A 103 -7.24 9.27 5.03
C SER A 103 -6.15 8.87 6.00
N TRP A 104 -6.29 9.30 7.23
CA TRP A 104 -5.34 9.03 8.31
C TRP A 104 -6.07 8.55 9.55
N LEU A 105 -5.45 7.62 10.26
CA LEU A 105 -5.78 7.36 11.65
C LEU A 105 -5.18 8.48 12.49
N TYR A 106 -5.97 9.06 13.38
CA TYR A 106 -5.58 10.11 14.31
C TYR A 106 -5.78 9.64 15.75
N LEU A 107 -4.74 9.78 16.55
CA LEU A 107 -4.79 9.55 18.00
C LEU A 107 -4.33 10.83 18.72
N ARG A 108 -5.12 11.26 19.70
CA ARG A 108 -4.73 12.29 20.65
C ARG A 108 -4.52 11.63 22.02
N ILE A 109 -3.35 11.83 22.59
CA ILE A 109 -2.88 11.12 23.76
C ILE A 109 -2.53 12.17 24.83
N ALA A 110 -3.19 12.11 25.98
CA ALA A 110 -2.86 12.93 27.14
C ALA A 110 -2.68 12.03 28.37
N ASP A 111 -1.69 12.31 29.20
CA ASP A 111 -1.35 11.51 30.39
C ASP A 111 -1.21 9.99 30.10
N GLY A 112 -0.73 9.64 28.91
CA GLY A 112 -0.57 8.23 28.48
C GLY A 112 -1.90 7.52 28.12
N VAL A 113 -3.01 8.25 28.09
CA VAL A 113 -4.34 7.76 27.72
C VAL A 113 -4.74 8.33 26.36
N VAL A 114 -5.34 7.51 25.51
CA VAL A 114 -5.92 8.00 24.25
C VAL A 114 -7.28 8.59 24.51
N GLU A 115 -7.39 9.91 24.33
CA GLU A 115 -8.61 10.67 24.47
C GLU A 115 -9.42 10.71 23.17
N GLU A 116 -8.75 10.63 22.03
CA GLU A 116 -9.38 10.70 20.72
C GLU A 116 -8.79 9.64 19.78
N PHE A 117 -9.68 8.87 19.18
CA PHE A 117 -9.38 7.83 18.19
C PHE A 117 -10.35 7.98 17.03
N ARG A 118 -9.88 8.51 15.90
CA ARG A 118 -10.73 8.78 14.74
C ARG A 118 -10.01 8.66 13.40
N VAL A 119 -10.78 8.64 12.33
CA VAL A 119 -10.31 8.79 10.95
C VAL A 119 -10.43 10.26 10.54
N VAL A 120 -9.40 10.75 9.86
CA VAL A 120 -9.38 12.08 9.24
C VAL A 120 -9.33 11.90 7.73
N LEU A 121 -10.20 12.59 7.00
CA LEU A 121 -10.26 12.56 5.54
C LEU A 121 -9.61 13.81 4.94
N SER A 122 -9.03 13.69 3.76
CA SER A 122 -8.32 14.78 3.06
C SER A 122 -9.17 16.03 2.79
N ASN A 123 -10.50 15.90 2.80
CA ASN A 123 -11.44 16.99 2.56
C ASN A 123 -11.88 17.75 3.83
N GLU A 124 -11.42 17.35 5.02
CA GLU A 124 -11.87 17.96 6.29
C GLU A 124 -11.16 19.26 6.65
N GLY A 125 -10.09 19.61 5.89
CA GLY A 125 -9.23 20.76 6.22
C GLY A 125 -8.37 20.52 7.47
N TYR A 126 -7.08 20.74 7.38
CA TYR A 126 -6.14 20.45 8.47
C TYR A 126 -5.62 21.72 9.11
N ALA A 127 -5.73 21.82 10.43
CA ALA A 127 -5.09 22.88 11.19
C ALA A 127 -3.55 22.78 11.13
N ASN A 128 -3.01 21.56 11.02
CA ASN A 128 -1.59 21.26 10.88
C ASN A 128 -1.36 20.21 9.76
N PRO A 129 -1.16 20.64 8.50
CA PRO A 129 -0.97 19.73 7.36
C PRO A 129 0.23 18.79 7.49
N GLU A 130 1.25 19.14 8.29
CA GLU A 130 2.46 18.33 8.47
C GLU A 130 2.17 16.99 9.16
N LEU A 131 1.05 16.93 9.91
CA LEU A 131 0.60 15.70 10.57
C LEU A 131 0.03 14.67 9.57
N TYR A 132 -0.36 15.08 8.36
CA TYR A 132 -1.12 14.26 7.43
C TYR A 132 -0.32 13.94 6.16
N GLY A 133 0.89 13.47 6.38
CA GLY A 133 1.79 13.07 5.30
C GLY A 133 1.65 11.60 4.90
N ALA A 134 2.56 11.17 4.03
CA ALA A 134 2.66 9.79 3.56
C ALA A 134 3.31 8.82 4.57
N ARG A 135 3.75 9.32 5.72
CA ARG A 135 4.35 8.55 6.82
C ARG A 135 3.59 8.77 8.11
N ALA A 136 3.70 7.80 9.02
CA ALA A 136 3.24 8.02 10.39
C ALA A 136 4.07 9.12 11.07
N VAL A 137 3.39 9.99 11.80
CA VAL A 137 3.98 11.11 12.55
C VAL A 137 3.61 10.96 14.02
N LEU A 138 4.60 11.14 14.90
CA LEU A 138 4.40 11.26 16.35
C LEU A 138 4.88 12.65 16.77
N GLU A 139 3.96 13.58 16.95
CA GLU A 139 4.24 14.90 17.51
C GLU A 139 4.19 14.82 19.03
N LYS A 140 5.36 14.98 19.66
CA LYS A 140 5.48 14.96 21.11
C LYS A 140 5.06 16.31 21.70
N GLY A 141 4.16 16.29 22.68
CA GLY A 141 3.65 17.46 23.38
C GLY A 141 2.63 17.03 24.44
N GLU A 142 1.96 18.01 25.03
CA GLU A 142 0.79 17.77 25.87
C GLU A 142 -0.41 18.50 25.23
N PRO A 143 -1.27 17.78 24.55
CA PRO A 143 -1.28 16.33 24.29
C PRO A 143 -0.27 15.88 23.22
N THR A 144 0.18 14.62 23.27
CA THR A 144 0.89 13.96 22.17
C THR A 144 -0.10 13.59 21.06
N VAL A 145 0.27 13.84 19.81
CA VAL A 145 -0.55 13.48 18.65
C VAL A 145 0.18 12.43 17.82
N TYR A 146 -0.53 11.37 17.48
CA TYR A 146 -0.08 10.38 16.51
C TYR A 146 -1.01 10.34 15.30
N THR A 147 -0.42 10.36 14.13
CA THR A 147 -1.16 10.15 12.88
C THR A 147 -0.46 9.09 12.03
N GLU A 148 -1.23 8.30 11.32
CA GLU A 148 -0.70 7.39 10.32
C GLU A 148 -1.64 7.32 9.11
N PRO A 149 -1.10 7.33 7.87
CA PRO A 149 -1.93 7.19 6.69
C PRO A 149 -2.61 5.82 6.67
N LEU A 150 -3.92 5.82 6.45
CA LEU A 150 -4.71 4.62 6.19
C LEU A 150 -4.59 4.29 4.69
N MET A 151 -3.37 4.00 4.25
CA MET A 151 -3.10 3.74 2.84
C MET A 151 -3.20 2.25 2.55
N GLN A 152 -3.95 1.91 1.50
CA GLN A 152 -3.66 0.71 0.74
C GLN A 152 -2.38 0.96 -0.08
N ALA A 153 -1.72 -0.11 -0.54
CA ALA A 153 -0.50 -0.02 -1.32
C ALA A 153 -0.63 0.78 -2.64
N GLY A 154 -1.85 1.13 -3.03
CA GLY A 154 -2.19 1.86 -4.24
C GLY A 154 -2.99 0.99 -5.22
N ARG A 155 -3.52 1.62 -6.27
CA ARG A 155 -4.15 0.92 -7.38
C ARG A 155 -3.15 0.74 -8.51
N VAL A 156 -3.00 -0.51 -8.98
CA VAL A 156 -2.24 -0.85 -10.20
C VAL A 156 -3.22 -1.17 -11.31
N ILE A 157 -3.14 -0.43 -12.40
CA ILE A 157 -3.88 -0.70 -13.62
C ILE A 157 -2.94 -1.45 -14.58
N ILE A 158 -3.29 -2.69 -14.91
CA ILE A 158 -2.55 -3.54 -15.86
C ILE A 158 -3.28 -3.49 -17.20
N PHE A 159 -2.69 -2.84 -18.18
CA PHE A 159 -3.11 -2.93 -19.57
C PHE A 159 -2.41 -4.10 -20.26
N GLY A 160 -3.14 -5.19 -20.45
CA GLY A 160 -2.67 -6.44 -21.06
C GLY A 160 -2.86 -7.65 -20.14
N GLY A 161 -3.80 -8.53 -20.51
CA GLY A 161 -4.17 -9.75 -19.80
C GLY A 161 -3.34 -10.99 -20.19
N GLY A 162 -2.16 -10.81 -20.81
CA GLY A 162 -1.27 -11.90 -21.21
C GLY A 162 -0.56 -12.56 -20.02
N HIS A 163 0.35 -13.51 -20.31
CA HIS A 163 1.03 -14.34 -19.30
C HIS A 163 1.70 -13.54 -18.17
N VAL A 164 2.36 -12.41 -18.50
CA VAL A 164 3.01 -11.57 -17.48
C VAL A 164 1.98 -10.89 -16.61
N GLY A 165 0.87 -10.38 -17.18
CA GLY A 165 -0.23 -9.79 -16.43
C GLY A 165 -0.89 -10.79 -15.48
N GLN A 166 -1.10 -12.02 -15.95
CA GLN A 166 -1.65 -13.12 -15.14
C GLN A 166 -0.72 -13.51 -13.98
N ALA A 167 0.59 -13.50 -14.20
CA ALA A 167 1.58 -13.75 -13.15
C ALA A 167 1.70 -12.56 -12.18
N LEU A 168 1.57 -11.32 -12.67
CA LEU A 168 1.77 -10.11 -11.86
C LEU A 168 0.59 -9.84 -10.91
N ALA A 169 -0.65 -10.03 -11.34
CA ALA A 169 -1.83 -9.70 -10.56
C ALA A 169 -1.87 -10.38 -9.17
N PRO A 170 -1.64 -11.70 -9.03
CA PRO A 170 -1.60 -12.35 -7.71
C PRO A 170 -0.41 -11.88 -6.85
N VAL A 171 0.76 -11.63 -7.44
CA VAL A 171 1.92 -11.09 -6.71
C VAL A 171 1.58 -9.73 -6.11
N LEU A 172 0.99 -8.83 -6.88
CA LEU A 172 0.59 -7.51 -6.42
C LEU A 172 -0.48 -7.58 -5.31
N ALA A 173 -1.42 -8.52 -5.41
CA ALA A 173 -2.43 -8.74 -4.38
C ALA A 173 -1.80 -9.17 -3.04
N THR A 174 -0.73 -9.99 -3.03
CA THR A 174 -0.03 -10.41 -1.80
C THR A 174 0.71 -9.28 -1.09
N ILE A 175 0.98 -8.18 -1.78
CA ILE A 175 1.65 -6.98 -1.25
C ILE A 175 0.70 -5.78 -1.16
N ASP A 176 -0.61 -6.09 -1.06
CA ASP A 176 -1.73 -5.18 -0.80
C ASP A 176 -2.05 -4.16 -1.90
N PHE A 177 -1.50 -4.30 -3.12
CA PHE A 177 -1.97 -3.49 -4.25
C PHE A 177 -3.35 -3.94 -4.71
N ARG A 178 -4.21 -2.99 -5.03
CA ARG A 178 -5.48 -3.24 -5.70
C ARG A 178 -5.25 -3.29 -7.20
N VAL A 179 -5.57 -4.41 -7.81
CA VAL A 179 -5.32 -4.64 -9.23
C VAL A 179 -6.61 -4.42 -10.03
N THR A 180 -6.53 -3.54 -11.03
CA THR A 180 -7.49 -3.43 -12.12
C THR A 180 -6.81 -3.96 -13.38
N VAL A 181 -7.44 -4.92 -14.06
CA VAL A 181 -6.95 -5.47 -15.32
C VAL A 181 -7.79 -4.94 -16.46
N TYR A 182 -7.14 -4.55 -17.54
CA TYR A 182 -7.78 -4.09 -18.77
C TYR A 182 -7.20 -4.83 -19.99
N ASP A 183 -8.03 -5.51 -20.73
CA ASP A 183 -7.66 -6.11 -22.03
C ASP A 183 -8.84 -6.06 -22.99
N ALA A 184 -8.56 -5.96 -24.28
CA ALA A 184 -9.59 -5.93 -25.30
C ALA A 184 -10.16 -7.33 -25.62
N ARG A 185 -9.52 -8.39 -25.15
CA ARG A 185 -9.83 -9.79 -25.45
C ARG A 185 -10.59 -10.42 -24.29
N PRO A 186 -11.87 -10.80 -24.47
CA PRO A 186 -12.67 -11.38 -23.39
C PRO A 186 -12.13 -12.73 -22.89
N GLU A 187 -11.46 -13.49 -23.75
CA GLU A 187 -10.80 -14.74 -23.36
C GLU A 187 -9.65 -14.54 -22.36
N LEU A 188 -9.12 -13.32 -22.25
CA LEU A 188 -8.07 -12.97 -21.28
C LEU A 188 -8.60 -12.10 -20.13
N ALA A 189 -9.49 -11.15 -20.41
CA ALA A 189 -10.05 -10.24 -19.42
C ALA A 189 -11.21 -10.89 -18.65
N ASN A 190 -10.92 -11.91 -17.83
CA ASN A 190 -11.96 -12.66 -17.09
C ASN A 190 -11.47 -13.10 -15.70
N ARG A 191 -12.40 -13.56 -14.86
CA ARG A 191 -12.13 -13.99 -13.48
C ARG A 191 -11.34 -15.30 -13.38
N GLU A 192 -11.36 -16.13 -14.37
CA GLU A 192 -10.59 -17.36 -14.40
C GLU A 192 -9.08 -17.04 -14.43
N HIS A 193 -8.68 -16.09 -15.27
CA HIS A 193 -7.29 -15.64 -15.39
C HIS A 193 -6.88 -14.65 -14.28
N PHE A 194 -7.83 -13.89 -13.72
CA PHE A 194 -7.55 -12.85 -12.72
C PHE A 194 -8.43 -12.98 -11.47
N PRO A 195 -8.34 -14.09 -10.72
CA PRO A 195 -9.17 -14.31 -9.53
C PRO A 195 -8.92 -13.28 -8.42
N THR A 196 -7.71 -12.74 -8.32
CA THR A 196 -7.29 -11.76 -7.30
C THR A 196 -7.53 -10.30 -7.70
N ALA A 197 -7.85 -10.01 -8.96
CA ALA A 197 -8.07 -8.64 -9.41
C ALA A 197 -9.33 -8.06 -8.76
N LYS A 198 -9.26 -6.81 -8.32
CA LYS A 198 -10.43 -6.09 -7.78
C LYS A 198 -11.44 -5.81 -8.88
N GLU A 199 -10.95 -5.43 -10.05
CA GLU A 199 -11.75 -5.05 -11.20
C GLU A 199 -11.14 -5.64 -12.48
N ILE A 200 -11.99 -6.02 -13.43
CA ILE A 200 -11.59 -6.51 -14.75
C ILE A 200 -12.45 -5.79 -15.78
N LEU A 201 -11.79 -5.10 -16.70
CA LEU A 201 -12.41 -4.34 -17.77
C LEU A 201 -12.06 -4.97 -19.11
N CYS A 202 -13.09 -5.31 -19.87
CA CYS A 202 -12.96 -5.84 -21.23
C CYS A 202 -13.51 -4.83 -22.22
N ALA A 203 -12.63 -4.11 -22.92
CA ALA A 203 -13.00 -3.12 -23.93
C ALA A 203 -11.80 -2.79 -24.84
N PRO A 204 -12.01 -2.19 -26.02
CA PRO A 204 -10.92 -1.69 -26.87
C PRO A 204 -10.00 -0.72 -26.12
N PHE A 205 -8.69 -0.79 -26.38
CA PHE A 205 -7.72 0.09 -25.73
C PHE A 205 -7.95 1.58 -26.05
N SER A 206 -8.59 1.91 -27.16
CA SER A 206 -9.00 3.28 -27.49
C SER A 206 -10.00 3.89 -26.50
N GLU A 207 -10.77 3.05 -25.79
CA GLU A 207 -11.74 3.48 -24.77
C GLU A 207 -11.12 3.54 -23.35
N ALA A 208 -9.82 3.28 -23.21
CA ALA A 208 -9.18 3.11 -21.90
C ALA A 208 -9.42 4.29 -20.96
N MET A 209 -9.25 5.53 -21.42
CA MET A 209 -9.39 6.73 -20.59
C MET A 209 -10.85 7.10 -20.27
N GLU A 210 -11.79 6.56 -21.00
CA GLU A 210 -13.22 6.69 -20.68
C GLU A 210 -13.64 5.72 -19.56
N ARG A 211 -13.07 4.51 -19.60
CA ARG A 211 -13.37 3.41 -18.68
C ARG A 211 -12.56 3.50 -17.39
N VAL A 212 -11.28 3.91 -17.49
CA VAL A 212 -10.37 4.02 -16.36
C VAL A 212 -10.13 5.48 -16.05
N LYS A 213 -10.69 5.95 -14.93
CA LYS A 213 -10.40 7.29 -14.41
C LYS A 213 -9.09 7.23 -13.63
N LEU A 214 -8.01 7.72 -14.25
CA LEU A 214 -6.70 7.77 -13.62
C LEU A 214 -6.64 8.80 -12.50
N LYS A 215 -5.93 8.45 -11.42
CA LYS A 215 -5.65 9.32 -10.26
C LYS A 215 -4.14 9.53 -10.12
N PRO A 216 -3.70 10.64 -9.51
CA PRO A 216 -2.29 10.88 -9.24
C PRO A 216 -1.59 9.81 -8.39
N SER A 217 -2.36 9.02 -7.64
CA SER A 217 -1.87 7.90 -6.82
C SER A 217 -1.76 6.57 -7.55
N ASP A 218 -2.23 6.48 -8.79
CA ASP A 218 -2.27 5.23 -9.56
C ASP A 218 -0.90 4.84 -10.12
N TYR A 219 -0.72 3.53 -10.22
CA TYR A 219 0.38 2.88 -10.93
C TYR A 219 -0.14 2.27 -12.21
N VAL A 220 0.46 2.60 -13.33
CA VAL A 220 0.07 2.09 -14.65
C VAL A 220 1.14 1.16 -15.19
N VAL A 221 0.74 -0.04 -15.59
CA VAL A 221 1.59 -1.07 -16.15
C VAL A 221 1.07 -1.44 -17.53
N ILE A 222 1.85 -1.20 -18.58
CA ILE A 222 1.49 -1.42 -19.97
C ILE A 222 2.27 -2.61 -20.51
N MET A 223 1.55 -3.67 -20.92
CA MET A 223 2.13 -4.91 -21.42
C MET A 223 1.21 -5.59 -22.45
N THR A 224 0.72 -4.81 -23.41
CA THR A 224 -0.17 -5.32 -24.46
C THR A 224 0.61 -6.17 -25.48
N PRO A 225 -0.06 -7.02 -26.28
CA PRO A 225 0.63 -7.86 -27.26
C PRO A 225 1.18 -7.09 -28.47
N GLY A 226 0.87 -5.80 -28.60
CA GLY A 226 1.22 -5.00 -29.78
C GLY A 226 1.90 -3.66 -29.45
N HIS A 227 2.97 -3.33 -30.20
CA HIS A 227 3.68 -2.07 -30.02
C HIS A 227 2.83 -0.84 -30.27
N GLN A 228 1.88 -0.94 -31.19
CA GLN A 228 0.98 0.14 -31.52
C GLN A 228 0.08 0.44 -30.33
N SER A 229 -0.54 -0.58 -29.72
CA SER A 229 -1.39 -0.42 -28.55
C SER A 229 -0.61 0.10 -27.33
N ASP A 230 0.63 -0.39 -27.10
CA ASP A 230 1.49 0.11 -26.04
C ASP A 230 1.78 1.61 -26.21
N ARG A 231 2.11 2.06 -27.43
CA ARG A 231 2.36 3.47 -27.75
C ARG A 231 1.11 4.32 -27.54
N GLU A 232 -0.03 3.89 -28.09
CA GLU A 232 -1.29 4.61 -28.00
C GLU A 232 -1.72 4.76 -26.53
N LEU A 233 -1.59 3.70 -25.72
CA LEU A 233 -1.85 3.75 -24.30
C LEU A 233 -0.87 4.69 -23.56
N LEU A 234 0.43 4.62 -23.86
CA LEU A 234 1.42 5.55 -23.30
C LEU A 234 1.05 7.00 -23.62
N ALA A 235 0.73 7.31 -24.88
CA ALA A 235 0.35 8.66 -25.30
C ALA A 235 -0.92 9.16 -24.55
N MET A 236 -1.88 8.28 -24.29
CA MET A 236 -3.07 8.62 -23.51
C MET A 236 -2.74 8.81 -22.03
N VAL A 237 -2.02 7.87 -21.42
CA VAL A 237 -1.71 7.86 -19.98
C VAL A 237 -0.81 9.04 -19.60
N LEU A 238 0.20 9.36 -20.41
CA LEU A 238 1.17 10.45 -20.13
C LEU A 238 0.57 11.86 -20.18
N ARG A 239 -0.67 11.99 -20.61
CA ARG A 239 -1.46 13.24 -20.49
C ARG A 239 -2.12 13.42 -19.12
N HIS A 240 -2.03 12.40 -18.28
CA HIS A 240 -2.57 12.37 -16.93
C HIS A 240 -1.45 12.28 -15.90
N LYS A 241 -1.65 12.87 -14.73
CA LYS A 241 -0.76 12.66 -13.59
C LYS A 241 -1.02 11.28 -13.00
N THR A 242 0.03 10.48 -12.88
CA THR A 242 0.01 9.19 -12.19
C THR A 242 1.28 9.06 -11.35
N ARG A 243 1.31 8.16 -10.40
CA ARG A 243 2.48 7.91 -9.55
C ARG A 243 3.59 7.17 -10.30
N TYR A 244 3.20 6.27 -11.18
CA TYR A 244 4.11 5.41 -11.92
C TYR A 244 3.52 5.05 -13.28
N VAL A 245 4.35 5.03 -14.28
CA VAL A 245 4.04 4.47 -15.61
C VAL A 245 5.18 3.56 -16.01
N GLY A 246 4.89 2.27 -16.17
CA GLY A 246 5.85 1.29 -16.66
C GLY A 246 5.36 0.63 -17.94
N CYS A 247 6.26 0.39 -18.88
CA CYS A 247 5.95 -0.26 -20.15
C CYS A 247 6.94 -1.39 -20.45
N ILE A 248 6.40 -2.56 -20.81
CA ILE A 248 7.21 -3.71 -21.22
C ILE A 248 7.79 -3.45 -22.59
N GLY A 249 9.07 -3.76 -22.77
CA GLY A 249 9.71 -3.62 -24.09
C GLY A 249 11.20 -3.83 -24.07
N SER A 250 11.76 -4.21 -25.22
CA SER A 250 13.21 -4.22 -25.42
C SER A 250 13.72 -2.79 -25.60
N ARG A 251 14.99 -2.53 -25.28
CA ARG A 251 15.63 -1.21 -25.43
C ARG A 251 15.44 -0.60 -26.82
N HIS A 252 15.51 -1.42 -27.89
CA HIS A 252 15.32 -0.96 -29.27
C HIS A 252 13.87 -0.46 -29.51
N LYS A 253 12.87 -1.18 -28.99
CA LYS A 253 11.47 -0.81 -29.11
C LYS A 253 11.15 0.48 -28.36
N ILE A 254 11.78 0.66 -27.20
CA ILE A 254 11.61 1.85 -26.35
C ILE A 254 12.07 3.10 -27.11
N ALA A 255 13.27 3.10 -27.68
CA ALA A 255 13.78 4.24 -28.44
C ALA A 255 12.82 4.67 -29.56
N ARG A 256 12.29 3.70 -30.32
CA ARG A 256 11.31 3.99 -31.37
C ARG A 256 10.00 4.53 -30.83
N THR A 257 9.51 3.99 -29.72
CA THR A 257 8.28 4.49 -29.06
C THR A 257 8.47 5.92 -28.57
N GLN A 258 9.61 6.25 -27.97
CA GLN A 258 9.91 7.62 -27.52
C GLN A 258 9.94 8.63 -28.66
N GLU A 259 10.53 8.29 -29.81
CA GLU A 259 10.49 9.14 -31.01
C GLU A 259 9.06 9.47 -31.45
N LEU A 260 8.19 8.46 -31.47
CA LEU A 260 6.81 8.63 -31.88
C LEU A 260 6.00 9.46 -30.86
N LEU A 261 6.22 9.25 -29.56
CA LEU A 261 5.60 10.04 -28.50
C LEU A 261 5.99 11.53 -28.59
N ARG A 262 7.26 11.85 -28.90
CA ARG A 262 7.71 13.22 -29.19
C ARG A 262 6.94 13.83 -30.36
N ALA A 263 6.78 13.08 -31.43
CA ALA A 263 6.04 13.53 -32.61
C ALA A 263 4.54 13.76 -32.32
N GLU A 264 4.00 13.11 -31.31
CA GLU A 264 2.62 13.30 -30.81
C GLU A 264 2.50 14.42 -29.76
N GLY A 265 3.60 15.15 -29.47
CA GLY A 265 3.60 16.31 -28.57
C GLY A 265 3.68 15.96 -27.08
N ILE A 266 4.11 14.74 -26.74
CA ILE A 266 4.38 14.37 -25.33
C ILE A 266 5.71 15.00 -24.91
N THR A 267 5.73 15.61 -23.71
CA THR A 267 6.93 16.31 -23.22
C THR A 267 8.07 15.36 -22.87
N GLU A 268 9.32 15.84 -22.92
CA GLU A 268 10.49 15.04 -22.57
C GLU A 268 10.44 14.57 -21.12
N GLU A 269 9.93 15.40 -20.19
CA GLU A 269 9.78 15.04 -18.79
C GLU A 269 8.82 13.85 -18.63
N ALA A 270 7.69 13.88 -19.35
CA ALA A 270 6.73 12.79 -19.31
C ALA A 270 7.30 11.51 -19.93
N ILE A 271 8.06 11.61 -21.05
CA ILE A 271 8.71 10.47 -21.67
C ILE A 271 9.79 9.90 -20.75
N ALA A 272 10.59 10.75 -20.11
CA ALA A 272 11.65 10.34 -19.19
C ALA A 272 11.11 9.70 -17.90
N SER A 273 9.87 10.00 -17.49
CA SER A 273 9.24 9.41 -16.33
C SER A 273 8.75 7.96 -16.56
N VAL A 274 8.76 7.46 -17.79
CA VAL A 274 8.34 6.09 -18.11
C VAL A 274 9.44 5.09 -17.74
N HIS A 275 9.10 4.16 -16.86
CA HIS A 275 9.94 3.02 -16.53
C HIS A 275 9.90 1.99 -17.67
N SER A 276 10.93 2.01 -18.51
CA SER A 276 11.00 1.12 -19.67
C SER A 276 12.48 0.84 -20.04
N PRO A 277 12.92 -0.43 -20.00
CA PRO A 277 12.17 -1.65 -19.68
C PRO A 277 11.60 -1.62 -18.28
N ILE A 278 10.35 -2.08 -18.13
CA ILE A 278 9.67 -2.15 -16.83
C ILE A 278 10.34 -3.19 -15.91
N GLY A 279 10.41 -2.89 -14.63
CA GLY A 279 10.94 -3.75 -13.58
C GLY A 279 12.40 -3.46 -13.22
N ILE A 280 12.79 -3.83 -12.02
CA ILE A 280 14.20 -3.74 -11.60
C ILE A 280 15.08 -4.66 -12.46
N PRO A 281 16.37 -4.31 -12.68
CA PRO A 281 17.25 -5.11 -13.52
C PRO A 281 17.53 -6.50 -12.91
N LEU A 282 16.79 -7.49 -13.38
CA LEU A 282 16.98 -8.91 -13.06
C LEU A 282 17.18 -9.71 -14.34
N PRO A 283 17.93 -10.82 -14.33
CA PRO A 283 18.04 -11.74 -15.46
C PRO A 283 16.78 -12.62 -15.58
N ALA A 284 15.60 -11.99 -15.49
CA ALA A 284 14.29 -12.63 -15.53
C ALA A 284 13.99 -13.18 -16.93
N GLN A 285 13.55 -14.43 -17.03
CA GLN A 285 13.23 -15.11 -18.27
C GLN A 285 11.78 -15.55 -18.35
N THR A 286 11.19 -15.95 -17.24
CA THR A 286 9.81 -16.42 -17.18
C THR A 286 8.82 -15.29 -16.87
N PRO A 287 7.53 -15.42 -17.24
CA PRO A 287 6.50 -14.46 -16.85
C PRO A 287 6.44 -14.22 -15.34
N ALA A 288 6.66 -15.24 -14.52
CA ALA A 288 6.66 -15.12 -13.06
C ALA A 288 7.86 -14.31 -12.54
N GLU A 289 9.06 -14.52 -13.09
CA GLU A 289 10.26 -13.75 -12.73
C GLU A 289 10.13 -12.29 -13.15
N ILE A 290 9.57 -12.03 -14.34
CA ILE A 290 9.27 -10.67 -14.81
C ILE A 290 8.25 -10.00 -13.88
N ALA A 291 7.23 -10.72 -13.44
CA ALA A 291 6.24 -10.22 -12.48
C ALA A 291 6.88 -9.83 -11.13
N ILE A 292 7.82 -10.61 -10.63
CA ILE A 292 8.59 -10.29 -9.41
C ILE A 292 9.44 -9.02 -9.62
N SER A 293 10.12 -8.90 -10.77
CA SER A 293 10.91 -7.72 -11.13
C SER A 293 10.04 -6.45 -11.13
N ILE A 294 8.86 -6.51 -11.76
CA ILE A 294 7.91 -5.39 -11.81
C ILE A 294 7.38 -5.07 -10.40
N ALA A 295 6.97 -6.06 -9.64
CA ALA A 295 6.46 -5.87 -8.28
C ALA A 295 7.51 -5.21 -7.37
N ALA A 296 8.78 -5.60 -7.49
CA ALA A 296 9.89 -5.00 -6.75
C ALA A 296 10.08 -3.51 -7.11
N GLU A 297 10.00 -3.15 -8.39
CA GLU A 297 10.07 -1.75 -8.83
C GLU A 297 8.90 -0.92 -8.29
N LEU A 298 7.69 -1.47 -8.29
CA LEU A 298 6.52 -0.79 -7.71
C LEU A 298 6.67 -0.58 -6.19
N ILE A 299 7.26 -1.53 -5.46
CA ILE A 299 7.59 -1.38 -4.04
C ILE A 299 8.61 -0.25 -3.84
N GLN A 300 9.67 -0.20 -4.66
CA GLN A 300 10.69 0.84 -4.62
C GLN A 300 10.05 2.22 -4.87
N CYS A 301 9.28 2.38 -5.95
CA CYS A 301 8.58 3.62 -6.26
C CYS A 301 7.63 4.06 -5.12
N ARG A 302 6.93 3.10 -4.48
CA ARG A 302 6.10 3.38 -3.31
C ARG A 302 6.90 3.89 -2.12
N ALA A 303 8.12 3.38 -1.92
CA ALA A 303 8.98 3.77 -0.81
C ALA A 303 9.64 5.14 -1.03
N GLU A 304 10.03 5.48 -2.25
CA GLU A 304 10.67 6.75 -2.60
C GLU A 304 9.74 7.96 -2.46
N THR A 305 8.44 7.74 -2.60
CA THR A 305 7.41 8.79 -2.48
C THR A 305 6.86 8.94 -1.06
N ARG A 306 7.40 8.19 -0.11
CA ARG A 306 6.99 8.21 1.31
C ARG A 306 7.83 9.15 2.16
#